data_eda21e7af14899d5a4c42404ade7e568
#
_entry.id   eda21e7af14899d5a4c42404ade7e568
#
_cell.length_a   1.000
_cell.length_b   1.000
_cell.length_c   1.000
_cell.angle_alpha   90.00
_cell.angle_beta   90.00
_cell.angle_gamma   90.00
#
_symmetry.space_group_name_H-M   'P 1'
#
loop_
_entity.id
_entity.type
_entity.pdbx_description
1 polymer ?
#
loop_
_entity_poly.entity_id
_entity_poly.type
_entity_poly.pdbx_seq_one_letter_code
_entity_poly.pdbx_strand_id
1 'polypeptide(L)'
;MSGESLTPEQAHHLLDLMAKGGFDEAMDAGVALTLADVALQIDQPERAEALIAHAIQLATDSEDNDQLAWALLTKARIVNDGSALSEAEDLVAISEDDWLRSAYNNQFGIYALETGDIPAAKSAFSQSLALKEALEDKVGQANTLYNLGEIAREENEFEQAKEFHARCVDLLEELEDRKGMVNGLAILGHLEASEANIDGAIIHYEAALEIAEQEDDFEGTVVCRWGLAEMARAVEDEDLELQHLTQVMTGFMQLGRSTPDPIKDRLNELADSIHGGE
;
A
#
# COMPACT_ATOMS: atom_id res chain seq x y z
N MET A 1 -7.20 16.51 -14.67
CA MET A 1 -7.36 17.71 -13.81
C MET A 1 -6.60 17.42 -12.54
N SER A 2 -5.59 18.22 -12.18
CA SER A 2 -4.83 18.11 -10.94
C SER A 2 -5.80 18.37 -9.79
N GLY A 3 -6.32 17.29 -9.19
CA GLY A 3 -7.18 17.36 -8.04
C GLY A 3 -6.34 17.75 -6.83
N GLU A 4 -6.35 19.04 -6.47
CA GLU A 4 -5.93 19.44 -5.13
C GLU A 4 -6.84 18.71 -4.14
N SER A 5 -6.27 17.82 -3.33
CA SER A 5 -6.99 17.15 -2.26
C SER A 5 -7.57 18.23 -1.32
N LEU A 6 -8.85 18.10 -0.98
CA LEU A 6 -9.52 19.02 -0.06
C LEU A 6 -8.80 18.98 1.29
N THR A 7 -8.60 20.16 1.90
CA THR A 7 -8.16 20.18 3.29
C THR A 7 -9.26 19.60 4.21
N PRO A 8 -8.92 19.05 5.38
CA PRO A 8 -9.94 18.54 6.32
C PRO A 8 -11.03 19.56 6.65
N GLU A 9 -10.69 20.84 6.76
CA GLU A 9 -11.66 21.91 7.01
C GLU A 9 -12.60 22.14 5.82
N GLN A 10 -12.08 22.09 4.58
CA GLN A 10 -12.88 22.19 3.36
C GLN A 10 -13.80 20.98 3.22
N ALA A 11 -13.29 19.77 3.54
CA ALA A 11 -14.06 18.54 3.54
C ALA A 11 -15.22 18.58 4.55
N HIS A 12 -14.96 18.98 5.79
CA HIS A 12 -15.99 19.18 6.82
C HIS A 12 -17.04 20.20 6.38
N HIS A 13 -16.60 21.34 5.84
CA HIS A 13 -17.52 22.38 5.39
C HIS A 13 -18.42 21.89 4.25
N LEU A 14 -17.86 21.16 3.28
CA LEU A 14 -18.62 20.57 2.17
C LEU A 14 -19.68 19.60 2.68
N LEU A 15 -19.29 18.67 3.55
CA LEU A 15 -20.21 17.70 4.14
C LEU A 15 -21.29 18.34 5.00
N ASP A 16 -20.99 19.43 5.72
CA ASP A 16 -21.96 20.17 6.52
C ASP A 16 -22.96 20.98 5.67
N LEU A 17 -22.51 21.51 4.54
CA LEU A 17 -23.41 22.14 3.58
C LEU A 17 -24.44 21.15 3.04
N MET A 18 -24.00 19.93 2.75
CA MET A 18 -24.87 18.85 2.30
C MET A 18 -25.87 18.41 3.37
N ALA A 19 -25.42 18.24 4.62
CA ALA A 19 -26.30 17.87 5.73
C ALA A 19 -27.43 18.92 5.96
N LYS A 20 -27.23 20.15 5.48
CA LYS A 20 -28.24 21.24 5.55
C LYS A 20 -29.17 21.29 4.34
N GLY A 21 -29.14 20.29 3.45
CA GLY A 21 -30.06 20.18 2.30
C GLY A 21 -29.68 21.04 1.09
N GLY A 22 -28.42 21.51 1.00
CA GLY A 22 -27.96 22.37 -0.09
C GLY A 22 -27.71 21.71 -1.43
N PHE A 23 -27.68 20.35 -1.50
CA PHE A 23 -27.27 19.58 -2.69
C PHE A 23 -28.24 18.46 -3.10
N ASP A 24 -29.35 18.23 -2.38
CA ASP A 24 -30.26 17.11 -2.63
C ASP A 24 -30.81 17.03 -4.07
N GLU A 25 -31.01 18.16 -4.75
CA GLU A 25 -31.56 18.19 -6.11
C GLU A 25 -30.53 17.97 -7.23
N ALA A 26 -29.23 18.01 -6.91
CA ALA A 26 -28.13 17.92 -7.88
C ALA A 26 -27.18 16.74 -7.59
N MET A 27 -27.49 15.89 -6.61
CA MET A 27 -26.62 14.76 -6.26
C MET A 27 -26.92 13.58 -7.17
N ASP A 28 -25.90 13.14 -7.90
CA ASP A 28 -25.88 11.83 -8.54
C ASP A 28 -25.06 10.83 -7.70
N ALA A 29 -25.06 9.57 -8.12
CA ALA A 29 -24.31 8.53 -7.41
C ALA A 29 -22.80 8.79 -7.37
N GLY A 30 -22.21 9.35 -8.43
CA GLY A 30 -20.79 9.68 -8.50
C GLY A 30 -20.39 10.78 -7.49
N VAL A 31 -21.23 11.81 -7.35
CA VAL A 31 -21.03 12.86 -6.34
C VAL A 31 -21.13 12.27 -4.93
N ALA A 32 -22.11 11.39 -4.67
CA ALA A 32 -22.27 10.75 -3.36
C ALA A 32 -21.03 9.87 -3.01
N LEU A 33 -20.48 9.15 -3.98
CA LEU A 33 -19.26 8.35 -3.79
C LEU A 33 -18.03 9.21 -3.51
N THR A 34 -17.85 10.31 -4.26
CA THR A 34 -16.74 11.26 -4.01
C THR A 34 -16.80 11.80 -2.58
N LEU A 35 -18.00 12.08 -2.10
CA LEU A 35 -18.21 12.58 -0.74
C LEU A 35 -18.04 11.51 0.33
N ALA A 36 -18.32 10.25 0.00
CA ALA A 36 -18.01 9.14 0.88
C ALA A 36 -16.48 9.00 1.08
N ASP A 37 -15.69 9.12 0.02
CA ASP A 37 -14.24 9.15 0.14
C ASP A 37 -13.73 10.34 0.97
N VAL A 38 -14.31 11.52 0.77
CA VAL A 38 -14.00 12.69 1.60
C VAL A 38 -14.35 12.45 3.08
N ALA A 39 -15.50 11.82 3.36
CA ALA A 39 -15.90 11.49 4.74
C ALA A 39 -14.91 10.54 5.42
N LEU A 40 -14.37 9.57 4.68
CA LEU A 40 -13.33 8.68 5.19
C LEU A 40 -12.01 9.40 5.50
N GLN A 41 -11.58 10.30 4.62
CA GLN A 41 -10.35 11.07 4.81
C GLN A 41 -10.37 11.92 6.10
N ILE A 42 -11.55 12.29 6.58
CA ILE A 42 -11.76 13.07 7.81
C ILE A 42 -12.27 12.23 8.98
N ASP A 43 -12.10 10.91 8.93
CA ASP A 43 -12.46 9.95 9.98
C ASP A 43 -13.96 9.98 10.38
N GLN A 44 -14.85 10.00 9.36
CA GLN A 44 -16.31 9.94 9.52
C GLN A 44 -16.91 8.70 8.82
N PRO A 45 -16.61 7.48 9.28
CA PRO A 45 -17.00 6.24 8.61
C PRO A 45 -18.53 6.06 8.52
N GLU A 46 -19.30 6.40 9.57
CA GLU A 46 -20.76 6.25 9.54
C GLU A 46 -21.41 7.16 8.45
N ARG A 47 -20.77 8.31 8.20
CA ARG A 47 -21.25 9.24 7.17
C ARG A 47 -20.89 8.75 5.78
N ALA A 48 -19.71 8.13 5.63
CA ALA A 48 -19.32 7.48 4.40
C ALA A 48 -20.27 6.33 4.04
N GLU A 49 -20.61 5.48 4.99
CA GLU A 49 -21.59 4.38 4.80
C GLU A 49 -22.96 4.92 4.37
N ALA A 50 -23.44 5.98 5.00
CA ALA A 50 -24.72 6.60 4.62
C ALA A 50 -24.70 7.16 3.18
N LEU A 51 -23.60 7.78 2.78
CA LEU A 51 -23.40 8.30 1.41
C LEU A 51 -23.31 7.18 0.37
N ILE A 52 -22.66 6.07 0.69
CA ILE A 52 -22.59 4.89 -0.18
C ILE A 52 -23.98 4.26 -0.34
N ALA A 53 -24.73 4.11 0.75
CA ALA A 53 -26.10 3.61 0.67
C ALA A 53 -26.98 4.51 -0.20
N HIS A 54 -26.80 5.83 -0.11
CA HIS A 54 -27.50 6.79 -0.97
C HIS A 54 -27.05 6.70 -2.43
N ALA A 55 -25.75 6.51 -2.71
CA ALA A 55 -25.22 6.31 -4.06
C ALA A 55 -25.82 5.04 -4.71
N ILE A 56 -25.91 3.95 -3.96
CA ILE A 56 -26.55 2.70 -4.42
C ILE A 56 -28.02 2.95 -4.79
N GLN A 57 -28.74 3.69 -3.96
CA GLN A 57 -30.15 4.03 -4.24
C GLN A 57 -30.28 4.88 -5.51
N LEU A 58 -29.47 5.94 -5.65
CA LEU A 58 -29.49 6.83 -6.81
C LEU A 58 -29.14 6.09 -8.11
N ALA A 59 -28.13 5.23 -8.09
CA ALA A 59 -27.73 4.43 -9.24
C ALA A 59 -28.81 3.39 -9.62
N THR A 60 -29.49 2.81 -8.63
CA THR A 60 -30.61 1.89 -8.84
C THR A 60 -31.81 2.61 -9.46
N ASP A 61 -32.16 3.79 -8.94
CA ASP A 61 -33.33 4.57 -9.42
C ASP A 61 -33.10 5.13 -10.83
N SER A 62 -31.83 5.40 -11.19
CA SER A 62 -31.45 5.84 -12.55
C SER A 62 -31.20 4.70 -13.54
N GLU A 63 -31.25 3.45 -13.08
CA GLU A 63 -30.89 2.24 -13.87
C GLU A 63 -29.47 2.33 -14.46
N ASP A 64 -28.53 3.01 -13.78
CA ASP A 64 -27.14 3.16 -14.19
C ASP A 64 -26.30 2.03 -13.58
N ASN A 65 -26.11 0.98 -14.35
CA ASN A 65 -25.39 -0.22 -13.90
C ASN A 65 -23.92 0.04 -13.55
N ASP A 66 -23.23 0.92 -14.27
CA ASP A 66 -21.84 1.22 -14.00
C ASP A 66 -21.69 2.03 -12.69
N GLN A 67 -22.55 3.02 -12.46
CA GLN A 67 -22.57 3.73 -11.18
C GLN A 67 -22.98 2.82 -10.01
N LEU A 68 -23.91 1.88 -10.23
CA LEU A 68 -24.28 0.90 -9.21
C LEU A 68 -23.08 -0.01 -8.87
N ALA A 69 -22.37 -0.50 -9.88
CA ALA A 69 -21.18 -1.31 -9.65
C ALA A 69 -20.08 -0.53 -8.91
N TRP A 70 -19.80 0.73 -9.28
CA TRP A 70 -18.88 1.59 -8.54
C TRP A 70 -19.28 1.79 -7.07
N ALA A 71 -20.56 1.97 -6.80
CA ALA A 71 -21.09 2.11 -5.44
C ALA A 71 -20.92 0.82 -4.61
N LEU A 72 -21.17 -0.33 -5.23
CA LEU A 72 -20.96 -1.64 -4.61
C LEU A 72 -19.47 -1.93 -4.34
N LEU A 73 -18.57 -1.58 -5.26
CA LEU A 73 -17.13 -1.69 -5.05
C LEU A 73 -16.66 -0.81 -3.90
N THR A 74 -17.16 0.43 -3.83
CA THR A 74 -16.84 1.34 -2.74
C THR A 74 -17.34 0.78 -1.40
N LYS A 75 -18.55 0.20 -1.37
CA LYS A 75 -19.08 -0.49 -0.19
C LYS A 75 -18.17 -1.67 0.21
N ALA A 76 -17.82 -2.53 -0.75
CA ALA A 76 -16.94 -3.67 -0.47
C ALA A 76 -15.60 -3.25 0.14
N ARG A 77 -14.99 -2.20 -0.39
CA ARG A 77 -13.71 -1.66 0.10
C ARG A 77 -13.79 -1.10 1.53
N ILE A 78 -14.89 -0.44 1.87
CA ILE A 78 -15.02 0.29 3.15
C ILE A 78 -15.51 -0.62 4.27
N VAL A 79 -16.47 -1.49 3.96
CA VAL A 79 -17.13 -2.34 4.97
C VAL A 79 -16.58 -3.78 4.92
N ASN A 80 -15.64 -4.04 4.03
CA ASN A 80 -15.12 -5.39 3.75
C ASN A 80 -16.24 -6.40 3.48
N ASP A 81 -17.18 -6.02 2.60
CA ASP A 81 -18.41 -6.77 2.34
C ASP A 81 -18.28 -7.59 1.06
N GLY A 82 -17.94 -8.88 1.20
CA GLY A 82 -17.86 -9.81 0.07
C GLY A 82 -19.20 -9.97 -0.68
N SER A 83 -20.35 -9.69 -0.05
CA SER A 83 -21.64 -9.75 -0.73
C SER A 83 -21.77 -8.63 -1.77
N ALA A 84 -21.22 -7.45 -1.48
CA ALA A 84 -21.22 -6.33 -2.42
C ALA A 84 -20.36 -6.61 -3.67
N LEU A 85 -19.26 -7.35 -3.52
CA LEU A 85 -18.46 -7.81 -4.67
C LEU A 85 -19.24 -8.81 -5.54
N SER A 86 -19.96 -9.73 -4.91
CA SER A 86 -20.79 -10.69 -5.64
C SER A 86 -21.95 -10.02 -6.38
N GLU A 87 -22.56 -8.97 -5.79
CA GLU A 87 -23.60 -8.19 -6.46
C GLU A 87 -23.04 -7.36 -7.63
N ALA A 88 -21.80 -6.89 -7.54
CA ALA A 88 -21.14 -6.12 -8.58
C ALA A 88 -20.68 -6.99 -9.76
N GLU A 89 -20.43 -8.29 -9.58
CA GLU A 89 -19.85 -9.18 -10.58
C GLU A 89 -20.60 -9.18 -11.91
N ASP A 90 -21.92 -9.41 -11.88
CA ASP A 90 -22.75 -9.44 -13.08
C ASP A 90 -22.80 -8.09 -13.79
N LEU A 91 -22.78 -6.99 -13.04
CA LEU A 91 -22.80 -5.62 -13.58
C LEU A 91 -21.46 -5.31 -14.29
N VAL A 92 -20.35 -5.67 -13.65
CA VAL A 92 -19.00 -5.50 -14.20
C VAL A 92 -18.78 -6.36 -15.43
N ALA A 93 -19.33 -7.59 -15.45
CA ALA A 93 -19.19 -8.51 -16.57
C ALA A 93 -19.80 -7.99 -17.88
N ILE A 94 -20.83 -7.15 -17.81
CA ILE A 94 -21.49 -6.54 -18.97
C ILE A 94 -21.02 -5.09 -19.25
N SER A 95 -20.24 -4.50 -18.36
CA SER A 95 -19.72 -3.14 -18.51
C SER A 95 -18.62 -3.08 -19.59
N GLU A 96 -18.61 -2.00 -20.36
CA GLU A 96 -17.52 -1.64 -21.28
C GLU A 96 -16.47 -0.70 -20.63
N ASP A 97 -16.67 -0.31 -19.36
CA ASP A 97 -15.73 0.54 -18.60
C ASP A 97 -14.55 -0.28 -18.07
N ASP A 98 -13.40 -0.16 -18.72
CA ASP A 98 -12.17 -0.85 -18.32
C ASP A 98 -11.62 -0.34 -16.96
N TRP A 99 -11.91 0.90 -16.56
CA TRP A 99 -11.59 1.41 -15.21
C TRP A 99 -12.37 0.65 -14.15
N LEU A 100 -13.68 0.48 -14.36
CA LEU A 100 -14.56 -0.27 -13.47
C LEU A 100 -14.12 -1.74 -13.36
N ARG A 101 -13.86 -2.38 -14.50
CA ARG A 101 -13.38 -3.77 -14.55
C ARG A 101 -12.05 -3.96 -13.83
N SER A 102 -11.13 -3.00 -14.02
CA SER A 102 -9.84 -2.99 -13.33
C SER A 102 -9.99 -2.83 -11.80
N ALA A 103 -10.86 -1.90 -11.38
CA ALA A 103 -11.14 -1.67 -9.97
C ALA A 103 -11.79 -2.90 -9.30
N TYR A 104 -12.75 -3.54 -9.98
CA TYR A 104 -13.37 -4.77 -9.50
C TYR A 104 -12.33 -5.88 -9.30
N ASN A 105 -11.51 -6.16 -10.32
CA ASN A 105 -10.48 -7.20 -10.23
C ASN A 105 -9.49 -6.93 -9.10
N ASN A 106 -9.11 -5.65 -8.90
CA ASN A 106 -8.23 -5.28 -7.80
C ASN A 106 -8.89 -5.54 -6.43
N GLN A 107 -10.15 -5.11 -6.27
CA GLN A 107 -10.85 -5.29 -5.00
C GLN A 107 -11.17 -6.76 -4.72
N PHE A 108 -11.54 -7.52 -5.76
CA PHE A 108 -11.73 -8.96 -5.63
C PHE A 108 -10.43 -9.69 -5.28
N GLY A 109 -9.30 -9.26 -5.86
CA GLY A 109 -7.97 -9.78 -5.50
C GLY A 109 -7.65 -9.57 -4.01
N ILE A 110 -7.92 -8.38 -3.47
CA ILE A 110 -7.75 -8.08 -2.04
C ILE A 110 -8.64 -9.00 -1.18
N TYR A 111 -9.92 -9.10 -1.51
CA TYR A 111 -10.86 -9.96 -0.79
C TYR A 111 -10.44 -11.44 -0.83
N ALA A 112 -9.97 -11.92 -1.97
CA ALA A 112 -9.49 -13.29 -2.14
C ALA A 112 -8.24 -13.56 -1.27
N LEU A 113 -7.32 -12.59 -1.15
CA LEU A 113 -6.19 -12.68 -0.21
C LEU A 113 -6.66 -12.80 1.24
N GLU A 114 -7.58 -11.95 1.66
CA GLU A 114 -8.10 -11.95 3.04
C GLU A 114 -8.84 -13.24 3.39
N THR A 115 -9.48 -13.86 2.41
CA THR A 115 -10.16 -15.17 2.56
C THR A 115 -9.25 -16.37 2.33
N GLY A 116 -7.99 -16.14 1.96
CA GLY A 116 -6.98 -17.18 1.74
C GLY A 116 -7.06 -17.90 0.39
N ASP A 117 -7.84 -17.37 -0.57
CA ASP A 117 -7.89 -17.90 -1.93
C ASP A 117 -6.79 -17.29 -2.81
N ILE A 118 -5.55 -17.73 -2.58
CA ILE A 118 -4.37 -17.20 -3.28
C ILE A 118 -4.46 -17.35 -4.81
N PRO A 119 -4.92 -18.51 -5.37
CA PRO A 119 -5.07 -18.63 -6.81
C PRO A 119 -6.06 -17.62 -7.42
N ALA A 120 -7.20 -17.37 -6.75
CA ALA A 120 -8.17 -16.37 -7.19
C ALA A 120 -7.58 -14.95 -7.10
N ALA A 121 -6.86 -14.62 -6.02
CA ALA A 121 -6.19 -13.34 -5.86
C ALA A 121 -5.16 -13.07 -6.97
N LYS A 122 -4.29 -14.05 -7.25
CA LYS A 122 -3.25 -13.97 -8.31
C LYS A 122 -3.88 -13.76 -9.70
N SER A 123 -4.98 -14.48 -10.00
CA SER A 123 -5.72 -14.31 -11.24
C SER A 123 -6.34 -12.92 -11.37
N ALA A 124 -6.99 -12.43 -10.31
CA ALA A 124 -7.67 -11.15 -10.29
C ALA A 124 -6.68 -9.98 -10.41
N PHE A 125 -5.59 -9.98 -9.64
CA PHE A 125 -4.56 -8.95 -9.77
C PHE A 125 -3.90 -8.96 -11.14
N SER A 126 -3.68 -10.13 -11.76
CA SER A 126 -3.12 -10.21 -13.12
C SER A 126 -4.04 -9.59 -14.16
N GLN A 127 -5.37 -9.81 -14.03
CA GLN A 127 -6.37 -9.17 -14.90
C GLN A 127 -6.43 -7.66 -14.67
N SER A 128 -6.39 -7.23 -13.39
CA SER A 128 -6.33 -5.81 -13.03
C SER A 128 -5.10 -5.13 -13.61
N LEU A 129 -3.92 -5.75 -13.50
CA LEU A 129 -2.67 -5.23 -14.03
C LEU A 129 -2.75 -5.02 -15.55
N ALA A 130 -3.22 -6.02 -16.30
CA ALA A 130 -3.35 -5.92 -17.75
C ALA A 130 -4.27 -4.76 -18.19
N LEU A 131 -5.38 -4.54 -17.46
CA LEU A 131 -6.26 -3.41 -17.72
C LEU A 131 -5.59 -2.08 -17.37
N LYS A 132 -4.89 -1.98 -16.24
CA LYS A 132 -4.18 -0.79 -15.82
C LYS A 132 -3.02 -0.43 -16.77
N GLU A 133 -2.35 -1.43 -17.34
CA GLU A 133 -1.35 -1.22 -18.40
C GLU A 133 -1.99 -0.63 -19.65
N ALA A 134 -3.14 -1.16 -20.09
CA ALA A 134 -3.87 -0.64 -21.25
C ALA A 134 -4.42 0.79 -21.03
N LEU A 135 -4.75 1.12 -19.78
CA LEU A 135 -5.25 2.45 -19.35
C LEU A 135 -4.11 3.45 -19.04
N GLU A 136 -2.85 3.02 -19.10
CA GLU A 136 -1.69 3.80 -18.67
C GLU A 136 -1.77 4.32 -17.22
N ASP A 137 -2.50 3.58 -16.35
CA ASP A 137 -2.63 3.88 -14.92
C ASP A 137 -1.38 3.43 -14.15
N LYS A 138 -0.34 4.24 -14.15
CA LYS A 138 0.93 3.91 -13.48
C LYS A 138 0.78 3.70 -11.98
N VAL A 139 -0.04 4.51 -11.31
CA VAL A 139 -0.28 4.37 -9.86
C VAL A 139 -0.96 3.03 -9.55
N GLY A 140 -2.00 2.71 -10.32
CA GLY A 140 -2.69 1.43 -10.17
C GLY A 140 -1.79 0.25 -10.50
N GLN A 141 -0.93 0.35 -11.54
CA GLN A 141 0.04 -0.69 -11.88
C GLN A 141 1.00 -0.94 -10.72
N ALA A 142 1.61 0.11 -10.14
CA ALA A 142 2.54 -0.01 -9.01
C ALA A 142 1.90 -0.73 -7.82
N ASN A 143 0.68 -0.34 -7.44
CA ASN A 143 -0.07 -0.98 -6.36
C ASN A 143 -0.38 -2.46 -6.65
N THR A 144 -0.74 -2.79 -7.89
CA THR A 144 -1.07 -4.19 -8.26
C THR A 144 0.18 -5.06 -8.32
N LEU A 145 1.30 -4.52 -8.83
CA LEU A 145 2.59 -5.19 -8.85
C LEU A 145 3.10 -5.47 -7.44
N TYR A 146 2.93 -4.52 -6.51
CA TYR A 146 3.24 -4.74 -5.11
C TYR A 146 2.47 -5.96 -4.55
N ASN A 147 1.16 -6.04 -4.76
CA ASN A 147 0.34 -7.16 -4.28
C ASN A 147 0.75 -8.50 -4.92
N LEU A 148 1.05 -8.52 -6.22
CA LEU A 148 1.55 -9.72 -6.90
C LEU A 148 2.93 -10.13 -6.38
N GLY A 149 3.80 -9.17 -6.08
CA GLY A 149 5.10 -9.41 -5.47
C GLY A 149 5.00 -10.03 -4.08
N GLU A 150 4.08 -9.52 -3.25
CA GLU A 150 3.83 -10.09 -1.92
C GLU A 150 3.27 -11.52 -2.00
N ILE A 151 2.35 -11.80 -2.92
CA ILE A 151 1.86 -13.16 -3.15
C ILE A 151 3.02 -14.09 -3.54
N ALA A 152 3.84 -13.68 -4.50
CA ALA A 152 4.97 -14.48 -4.96
C ALA A 152 5.99 -14.74 -3.81
N ARG A 153 6.23 -13.73 -2.96
CA ARG A 153 7.08 -13.85 -1.77
C ARG A 153 6.53 -14.88 -0.77
N GLU A 154 5.22 -14.85 -0.50
CA GLU A 154 4.57 -15.82 0.39
C GLU A 154 4.59 -17.25 -0.16
N GLU A 155 4.50 -17.40 -1.48
CA GLU A 155 4.65 -18.69 -2.16
C GLU A 155 6.12 -19.13 -2.30
N ASN A 156 7.09 -18.36 -1.81
CA ASN A 156 8.54 -18.54 -1.97
C ASN A 156 9.02 -18.54 -3.43
N GLU A 157 8.29 -17.89 -4.33
CA GLU A 157 8.64 -17.64 -5.72
C GLU A 157 9.53 -16.37 -5.82
N PHE A 158 10.72 -16.39 -5.15
CA PHE A 158 11.53 -15.18 -4.90
C PHE A 158 11.94 -14.44 -6.17
N GLU A 159 12.31 -15.14 -7.24
CA GLU A 159 12.66 -14.51 -8.51
C GLU A 159 11.48 -13.73 -9.11
N GLN A 160 10.26 -14.29 -9.02
CA GLN A 160 9.06 -13.63 -9.51
C GLN A 160 8.68 -12.43 -8.61
N ALA A 161 8.86 -12.57 -7.28
CA ALA A 161 8.67 -11.48 -6.34
C ALA A 161 9.61 -10.30 -6.65
N LYS A 162 10.90 -10.59 -6.91
CA LYS A 162 11.88 -9.57 -7.32
C LYS A 162 11.49 -8.88 -8.62
N GLU A 163 11.02 -9.61 -9.62
CA GLU A 163 10.56 -9.04 -10.88
C GLU A 163 9.39 -8.05 -10.67
N PHE A 164 8.39 -8.45 -9.89
CA PHE A 164 7.24 -7.58 -9.60
C PHE A 164 7.63 -6.34 -8.80
N HIS A 165 8.44 -6.51 -7.74
CA HIS A 165 8.86 -5.36 -6.93
C HIS A 165 9.82 -4.43 -7.69
N ALA A 166 10.69 -4.94 -8.55
CA ALA A 166 11.55 -4.10 -9.39
C ALA A 166 10.71 -3.24 -10.36
N ARG A 167 9.74 -3.84 -11.05
CA ARG A 167 8.81 -3.09 -11.92
C ARG A 167 7.98 -2.07 -11.12
N CYS A 168 7.61 -2.40 -9.88
CA CYS A 168 6.94 -1.45 -9.00
C CYS A 168 7.84 -0.25 -8.69
N VAL A 169 9.12 -0.47 -8.34
CA VAL A 169 10.10 0.59 -8.07
C VAL A 169 10.32 1.48 -9.30
N ASP A 170 10.45 0.89 -10.50
CA ASP A 170 10.60 1.65 -11.75
C ASP A 170 9.40 2.61 -11.97
N LEU A 171 8.18 2.15 -11.71
CA LEU A 171 6.98 2.99 -11.81
C LEU A 171 6.95 4.08 -10.73
N LEU A 172 7.36 3.77 -9.51
CA LEU A 172 7.43 4.74 -8.41
C LEU A 172 8.48 5.82 -8.68
N GLU A 173 9.59 5.48 -9.36
CA GLU A 173 10.57 6.46 -9.85
C GLU A 173 9.95 7.39 -10.89
N GLU A 174 9.23 6.85 -11.88
CA GLU A 174 8.53 7.66 -12.89
C GLU A 174 7.42 8.55 -12.28
N LEU A 175 6.84 8.15 -11.16
CA LEU A 175 5.83 8.91 -10.40
C LEU A 175 6.45 9.89 -9.40
N GLU A 176 7.78 9.90 -9.26
CA GLU A 176 8.49 10.68 -8.25
C GLU A 176 8.05 10.35 -6.79
N ASP A 177 7.49 9.14 -6.58
CA ASP A 177 7.10 8.65 -5.24
C ASP A 177 8.32 8.08 -4.50
N ARG A 178 9.14 8.99 -3.98
CA ARG A 178 10.39 8.65 -3.27
C ARG A 178 10.15 7.78 -2.04
N LYS A 179 9.06 8.01 -1.32
CA LYS A 179 8.71 7.20 -0.14
C LYS A 179 8.31 5.78 -0.53
N GLY A 180 7.53 5.63 -1.60
CA GLY A 180 7.22 4.33 -2.18
C GLY A 180 8.49 3.59 -2.63
N MET A 181 9.45 4.30 -3.25
CA MET A 181 10.74 3.72 -3.65
C MET A 181 11.53 3.16 -2.47
N VAL A 182 11.58 3.87 -1.32
CA VAL A 182 12.25 3.36 -0.10
C VAL A 182 11.69 2.00 0.30
N ASN A 183 10.37 1.87 0.35
CA ASN A 183 9.71 0.62 0.70
C ASN A 183 10.00 -0.49 -0.33
N GLY A 184 9.87 -0.21 -1.63
CA GLY A 184 10.11 -1.18 -2.69
C GLY A 184 11.55 -1.68 -2.71
N LEU A 185 12.54 -0.79 -2.59
CA LEU A 185 13.95 -1.15 -2.52
C LEU A 185 14.28 -1.96 -1.24
N ALA A 186 13.71 -1.59 -0.09
CA ALA A 186 13.90 -2.36 1.14
C ALA A 186 13.36 -3.79 1.02
N ILE A 187 12.22 -3.98 0.33
CA ILE A 187 11.68 -5.32 0.03
C ILE A 187 12.61 -6.09 -0.89
N LEU A 188 13.15 -5.48 -1.95
CA LEU A 188 14.14 -6.11 -2.81
C LEU A 188 15.38 -6.54 -2.03
N GLY A 189 15.87 -5.69 -1.12
CA GLY A 189 16.96 -6.03 -0.20
C GLY A 189 16.66 -7.25 0.66
N HIS A 190 15.44 -7.32 1.20
CA HIS A 190 15.00 -8.48 1.98
C HIS A 190 14.88 -9.76 1.15
N LEU A 191 14.39 -9.68 -0.09
CA LEU A 191 14.32 -10.82 -1.01
C LEU A 191 15.71 -11.35 -1.35
N GLU A 192 16.68 -10.47 -1.66
CA GLU A 192 18.07 -10.84 -1.90
C GLU A 192 18.71 -11.50 -0.66
N ALA A 193 18.46 -10.95 0.54
CA ALA A 193 18.92 -11.54 1.79
C ALA A 193 18.34 -12.93 2.04
N SER A 194 17.07 -13.15 1.69
CA SER A 194 16.40 -14.45 1.83
C SER A 194 17.01 -15.53 0.96
N GLU A 195 17.64 -15.16 -0.16
CA GLU A 195 18.40 -16.05 -1.05
C GLU A 195 19.92 -16.09 -0.72
N ALA A 196 20.30 -15.51 0.41
CA ALA A 196 21.68 -15.37 0.86
C ALA A 196 22.60 -14.57 -0.12
N ASN A 197 22.00 -13.75 -0.97
CA ASN A 197 22.74 -12.78 -1.80
C ASN A 197 23.01 -11.51 -1.00
N ILE A 198 24.03 -11.57 -0.14
CA ILE A 198 24.37 -10.48 0.80
C ILE A 198 24.74 -9.19 0.04
N ASP A 199 25.52 -9.29 -1.03
CA ASP A 199 25.95 -8.13 -1.81
C ASP A 199 24.74 -7.43 -2.47
N GLY A 200 23.80 -8.21 -3.04
CA GLY A 200 22.57 -7.69 -3.63
C GLY A 200 21.68 -7.01 -2.58
N ALA A 201 21.54 -7.62 -1.41
CA ALA A 201 20.78 -7.06 -0.30
C ALA A 201 21.36 -5.70 0.15
N ILE A 202 22.67 -5.61 0.33
CA ILE A 202 23.37 -4.36 0.73
C ILE A 202 23.09 -3.26 -0.30
N ILE A 203 23.24 -3.55 -1.59
CA ILE A 203 23.00 -2.56 -2.67
C ILE A 203 21.60 -1.96 -2.57
N HIS A 204 20.58 -2.78 -2.38
CA HIS A 204 19.21 -2.30 -2.30
C HIS A 204 18.92 -1.54 -1.00
N TYR A 205 19.43 -2.03 0.14
CA TYR A 205 19.25 -1.31 1.40
C TYR A 205 19.99 0.03 1.44
N GLU A 206 21.19 0.13 0.86
CA GLU A 206 21.93 1.38 0.76
C GLU A 206 21.22 2.39 -0.15
N ALA A 207 20.71 1.94 -1.31
CA ALA A 207 19.92 2.78 -2.21
C ALA A 207 18.65 3.31 -1.53
N ALA A 208 17.91 2.45 -0.82
CA ALA A 208 16.74 2.84 -0.06
C ALA A 208 17.10 3.83 1.07
N LEU A 209 18.21 3.58 1.78
CA LEU A 209 18.68 4.42 2.87
C LEU A 209 19.06 5.83 2.40
N GLU A 210 19.74 5.94 1.26
CA GLU A 210 20.09 7.24 0.67
C GLU A 210 18.82 8.08 0.39
N ILE A 211 17.79 7.46 -0.15
CA ILE A 211 16.52 8.16 -0.41
C ILE A 211 15.83 8.53 0.91
N ALA A 212 15.76 7.60 1.87
CA ALA A 212 15.10 7.84 3.16
C ALA A 212 15.76 8.99 3.94
N GLU A 213 17.09 9.08 3.91
CA GLU A 213 17.83 10.16 4.56
C GLU A 213 17.61 11.52 3.86
N GLN A 214 17.46 11.55 2.54
CA GLN A 214 17.17 12.78 1.79
C GLN A 214 15.74 13.30 2.04
N GLU A 215 14.79 12.40 2.32
CA GLU A 215 13.38 12.74 2.56
C GLU A 215 13.03 12.88 4.05
N ASP A 216 14.02 12.82 4.96
CA ASP A 216 13.78 12.77 6.41
C ASP A 216 12.80 11.65 6.83
N ASP A 217 12.80 10.53 6.09
CA ASP A 217 11.99 9.35 6.39
C ASP A 217 12.65 8.50 7.48
N PHE A 218 12.35 8.81 8.72
CA PHE A 218 12.90 8.07 9.87
C PHE A 218 12.46 6.62 9.93
N GLU A 219 11.25 6.28 9.46
CA GLU A 219 10.78 4.87 9.41
C GLU A 219 11.55 4.07 8.38
N GLY A 220 11.68 4.59 7.16
CA GLY A 220 12.50 3.99 6.11
C GLY A 220 13.97 3.86 6.52
N THR A 221 14.54 4.89 7.14
CA THR A 221 15.91 4.84 7.65
C THR A 221 16.10 3.71 8.67
N VAL A 222 15.19 3.53 9.62
CA VAL A 222 15.23 2.42 10.60
C VAL A 222 15.20 1.07 9.93
N VAL A 223 14.29 0.86 8.97
CA VAL A 223 14.15 -0.41 8.24
C VAL A 223 15.41 -0.75 7.46
N CYS A 224 15.95 0.20 6.69
CA CYS A 224 17.16 -0.01 5.88
C CYS A 224 18.39 -0.28 6.75
N ARG A 225 18.56 0.49 7.82
CA ARG A 225 19.67 0.30 8.77
C ARG A 225 19.60 -1.04 9.50
N TRP A 226 18.38 -1.51 9.81
CA TRP A 226 18.22 -2.83 10.40
C TRP A 226 18.61 -3.92 9.38
N GLY A 227 18.14 -3.83 8.13
CA GLY A 227 18.57 -4.76 7.07
C GLY A 227 20.09 -4.79 6.90
N LEU A 228 20.76 -3.62 6.89
CA LEU A 228 22.22 -3.54 6.80
C LEU A 228 22.91 -4.16 8.03
N ALA A 229 22.36 -4.01 9.23
CA ALA A 229 22.87 -4.67 10.43
C ALA A 229 22.80 -6.20 10.32
N GLU A 230 21.69 -6.73 9.79
CA GLU A 230 21.56 -8.17 9.53
C GLU A 230 22.57 -8.67 8.49
N MET A 231 22.86 -7.87 7.45
CA MET A 231 23.88 -8.21 6.46
C MET A 231 25.29 -8.19 7.07
N ALA A 232 25.62 -7.19 7.89
CA ALA A 232 26.88 -7.12 8.63
C ALA A 232 27.05 -8.34 9.56
N ARG A 233 25.98 -8.72 10.27
CA ARG A 233 25.96 -9.93 11.09
C ARG A 233 26.19 -11.21 10.28
N ALA A 234 25.61 -11.29 9.08
CA ALA A 234 25.76 -12.47 8.20
C ALA A 234 27.21 -12.66 7.71
N VAL A 235 27.99 -11.58 7.61
CA VAL A 235 29.42 -11.62 7.26
C VAL A 235 30.35 -11.54 8.50
N GLU A 236 29.80 -11.64 9.71
CA GLU A 236 30.52 -11.61 10.99
C GLU A 236 31.31 -10.30 11.23
N ASP A 237 30.83 -9.16 10.67
CA ASP A 237 31.37 -7.83 10.91
C ASP A 237 30.67 -7.16 12.10
N GLU A 238 31.15 -7.47 13.32
CA GLU A 238 30.57 -6.99 14.56
C GLU A 238 30.65 -5.45 14.70
N ASP A 239 31.69 -4.81 14.17
CA ASP A 239 31.84 -3.34 14.24
C ASP A 239 30.78 -2.65 13.39
N LEU A 240 30.55 -3.13 12.17
CA LEU A 240 29.53 -2.60 11.27
C LEU A 240 28.11 -2.90 11.76
N GLU A 241 27.89 -4.11 12.30
CA GLU A 241 26.60 -4.47 12.95
C GLU A 241 26.29 -3.51 14.10
N LEU A 242 27.26 -3.26 15.01
CA LEU A 242 27.09 -2.35 16.12
C LEU A 242 26.79 -0.93 15.66
N GLN A 243 27.48 -0.46 14.62
CA GLN A 243 27.25 0.85 14.03
C GLN A 243 25.81 1.00 13.55
N HIS A 244 25.32 0.08 12.74
CA HIS A 244 23.95 0.13 12.21
C HIS A 244 22.90 -0.02 13.30
N LEU A 245 23.04 -0.96 14.24
CA LEU A 245 22.08 -1.14 15.34
C LEU A 245 22.01 0.09 16.27
N THR A 246 23.13 0.79 16.49
CA THR A 246 23.14 2.03 17.26
C THR A 246 22.31 3.13 16.56
N GLN A 247 22.37 3.19 15.22
CA GLN A 247 21.58 4.13 14.43
C GLN A 247 20.10 3.73 14.40
N VAL A 248 19.78 2.42 14.34
CA VAL A 248 18.40 1.90 14.49
C VAL A 248 17.83 2.35 15.84
N MET A 249 18.56 2.18 16.93
CA MET A 249 18.13 2.64 18.26
C MET A 249 17.85 4.15 18.28
N THR A 250 18.73 4.93 17.66
CA THR A 250 18.55 6.40 17.54
C THR A 250 17.31 6.75 16.74
N GLY A 251 17.04 6.04 15.64
CA GLY A 251 15.85 6.22 14.82
C GLY A 251 14.55 5.92 15.59
N PHE A 252 14.51 4.84 16.39
CA PHE A 252 13.36 4.56 17.26
C PHE A 252 13.12 5.71 18.27
N MET A 253 14.17 6.28 18.81
CA MET A 253 14.06 7.43 19.73
C MET A 253 13.50 8.67 19.02
N GLN A 254 13.91 8.94 17.78
CA GLN A 254 13.39 10.04 16.95
C GLN A 254 11.90 9.84 16.63
N LEU A 255 11.48 8.60 16.41
CA LEU A 255 10.07 8.22 16.21
C LEU A 255 9.23 8.26 17.51
N GLY A 256 9.85 8.56 18.67
CA GLY A 256 9.16 8.52 19.96
C GLY A 256 8.73 7.11 20.38
N ARG A 257 9.35 6.07 19.81
CA ARG A 257 9.09 4.65 20.07
C ARG A 257 10.22 4.03 20.89
N SER A 258 9.90 3.02 21.69
CA SER A 258 10.93 2.23 22.39
C SER A 258 11.63 1.28 21.41
N THR A 259 12.96 1.20 21.50
CA THR A 259 13.72 0.18 20.76
C THR A 259 13.26 -1.21 21.17
N PRO A 260 13.01 -2.13 20.22
CA PRO A 260 12.67 -3.53 20.51
C PRO A 260 13.74 -4.25 21.34
N ASP A 261 13.31 -5.13 22.26
CA ASP A 261 14.24 -5.82 23.16
C ASP A 261 15.30 -6.67 22.42
N PRO A 262 15.00 -7.37 21.33
CA PRO A 262 16.03 -8.13 20.58
C PRO A 262 17.19 -7.25 20.09
N ILE A 263 16.91 -6.00 19.72
CA ILE A 263 17.94 -5.06 19.28
C ILE A 263 18.79 -4.61 20.49
N LYS A 264 18.15 -4.29 21.62
CA LYS A 264 18.85 -3.91 22.85
C LYS A 264 19.75 -5.04 23.35
N ASP A 265 19.23 -6.26 23.37
CA ASP A 265 19.98 -7.44 23.81
C ASP A 265 21.21 -7.65 22.91
N ARG A 266 21.04 -7.56 21.59
CA ARG A 266 22.15 -7.71 20.66
C ARG A 266 23.19 -6.58 20.79
N LEU A 267 22.77 -5.34 21.01
CA LEU A 267 23.68 -4.22 21.29
C LEU A 267 24.51 -4.45 22.56
N ASN A 268 23.90 -5.02 23.61
CA ASN A 268 24.62 -5.35 24.85
C ASN A 268 25.63 -6.48 24.60
N GLU A 269 25.26 -7.54 23.88
CA GLU A 269 26.18 -8.63 23.52
C GLU A 269 27.41 -8.12 22.76
N LEU A 270 27.20 -7.26 21.74
CA LEU A 270 28.27 -6.67 20.94
C LEU A 270 29.19 -5.76 21.79
N ALA A 271 28.60 -4.97 22.68
CA ALA A 271 29.36 -4.13 23.60
C ALA A 271 30.24 -4.95 24.57
N ASP A 272 29.73 -6.08 25.08
CA ASP A 272 30.46 -6.99 25.95
C ASP A 272 31.58 -7.74 25.19
N SER A 273 31.36 -8.12 23.92
CA SER A 273 32.38 -8.73 23.06
C SER A 273 33.58 -7.81 22.85
N ILE A 274 33.32 -6.53 22.57
CA ILE A 274 34.36 -5.52 22.34
C ILE A 274 35.15 -5.23 23.65
N HIS A 275 34.48 -5.17 24.81
CA HIS A 275 35.10 -4.85 26.09
C HIS A 275 35.69 -6.07 26.82
N GLY A 276 35.27 -7.29 26.48
CA GLY A 276 35.76 -8.54 27.06
C GLY A 276 37.03 -9.09 26.39
N GLY A 277 37.47 -8.49 25.30
CA GLY A 277 38.68 -8.87 24.54
C GLY A 277 39.95 -8.15 25.00
N GLU A 278 39.89 -7.29 26.04
CA GLU A 278 41.02 -6.73 26.73
C GLU A 278 41.34 -7.58 27.99
#